data_40b8096bcddc3673754b74e5b3836478
#
_entry.id   40b8096bcddc3673754b74e5b3836478
#
_cell.length_a   1.000
_cell.length_b   1.000
_cell.length_c   1.000
_cell.angle_alpha   90.00
_cell.angle_beta   90.00
_cell.angle_gamma   90.00
#
_symmetry.space_group_name_H-M   'P 1'
#
loop_
_entity.id
_entity.type
_entity.pdbx_description
1 polymer ?
#
loop_
_entity_poly.entity_id
_entity_poly.type
_entity_poly.pdbx_seq_one_letter_code
_entity_poly.pdbx_strand_id
1 'polypeptide(L)'
;MRRRSFLIIVPAFAAWVGLAHAAQDAMAFTVSLPQPATHTLHVTFRCEGLKGELQDFKMPAWSPGYYGIGDYSRNLSNFRAEDDAGHALPFEKTAKNTWRVVAANSRAILVNYDVFGATSFAANTYVGEDRAYLSPSGVFLHVAGELQHPVTVTIRLPSNWKQIATGLEPVKGKPGTFSVANFDVLYDCPILMGNQEYLQFAVKGVPHYVAIENVKEDVDRPKMVADLKAMVTAATQLIGDVPYQHYTFLMMGRGGGGIEHANSSSNQFDGNSLSTPNGYLRWLSFICHEYFHNFNVKRIRPLALGPFDYDQENLTNMLWVSEGLSVYYQDLVLVRAGLMTKAQYLDKMAAAIGSFESASGHHYQSATESSWNTWSTGSGIGGDRNTTISYYNNGAMLGAMLDLRIRDGSQNRKSLDDVMRALYNRYYLAKKRGFTDSEFRRECESAAGGDMREVFEYAATTKEVSYAKYFALAGLNLDSTAAEAPGAYLGVDTHTQELPPSAMPVGVGRGAARGGGGGGRGRGGAPMTRVAVTDVAAGSPAEAAGLKAGDLILEVDGAAAATAVVLNDALTAKKAGDKIKLRISRGGPEQEIEATLVGNVKKTYNLSPMAGVTPAQSGILNRWLRAGQ
;
A
#
# COMPACT_ATOMS: atom_id res chain seq x y z
N MET A 1 51.00 65.81 1.07
CA MET A 1 50.31 65.15 2.23
C MET A 1 49.90 63.74 1.87
N ARG A 2 50.64 62.75 2.31
CA ARG A 2 50.38 61.34 2.02
C ARG A 2 49.56 60.74 3.18
N ARG A 3 48.32 60.28 2.89
CA ARG A 3 47.52 59.52 3.87
C ARG A 3 47.98 58.06 3.83
N ARG A 4 48.45 57.54 4.95
CA ARG A 4 48.71 56.12 5.18
C ARG A 4 47.44 55.47 5.71
N SER A 5 46.91 54.48 4.96
CA SER A 5 45.86 53.61 5.44
C SER A 5 46.49 52.47 6.23
N PHE A 6 46.08 52.29 7.49
CA PHE A 6 46.41 51.14 8.30
C PHE A 6 45.40 50.02 8.01
N LEU A 7 45.89 48.87 7.56
CA LEU A 7 45.12 47.65 7.45
C LEU A 7 45.21 46.91 8.78
N ILE A 8 44.08 46.78 9.49
CA ILE A 8 43.97 45.96 10.69
C ILE A 8 43.60 44.55 10.25
N ILE A 9 44.53 43.60 10.36
CA ILE A 9 44.28 42.16 10.17
C ILE A 9 43.80 41.62 11.50
N VAL A 10 42.51 41.22 11.58
CA VAL A 10 41.94 40.45 12.70
C VAL A 10 42.12 38.97 12.36
N PRO A 11 42.83 38.20 13.19
CA PRO A 11 42.91 36.76 12.98
C PRO A 11 41.58 36.12 13.42
N ALA A 12 40.86 35.50 12.46
CA ALA A 12 39.72 34.66 12.74
C ALA A 12 40.22 33.33 13.33
N PHE A 13 40.11 33.16 14.64
CA PHE A 13 40.23 31.88 15.31
C PHE A 13 38.98 31.07 14.97
N ALA A 14 39.09 30.18 14.00
CA ALA A 14 38.10 29.11 13.77
C ALA A 14 38.26 28.10 14.92
N ALA A 15 37.44 28.24 15.96
CA ALA A 15 37.28 27.19 16.95
C ALA A 15 36.60 25.98 16.31
N TRP A 16 37.37 24.98 15.96
CA TRP A 16 36.87 23.64 15.67
C TRP A 16 36.28 23.07 16.97
N VAL A 17 34.97 23.23 17.16
CA VAL A 17 34.24 22.44 18.13
C VAL A 17 34.13 21.03 17.55
N GLY A 18 35.11 20.21 17.83
CA GLY A 18 35.03 18.77 17.67
C GLY A 18 33.96 18.28 18.64
N LEU A 19 32.74 18.11 18.15
CA LEU A 19 31.75 17.26 18.82
C LEU A 19 32.38 15.86 18.88
N ALA A 20 33.00 15.55 20.04
CA ALA A 20 33.25 14.18 20.40
C ALA A 20 31.88 13.51 20.50
N HIS A 21 31.45 12.81 19.42
CA HIS A 21 30.42 11.80 19.55
C HIS A 21 30.97 10.80 20.56
N ALA A 22 30.44 10.82 21.79
CA ALA A 22 30.55 9.67 22.66
C ALA A 22 30.16 8.47 21.80
N ALA A 23 30.99 7.44 21.74
CA ALA A 23 30.66 6.23 21.03
C ALA A 23 29.32 5.75 21.63
N GLN A 24 28.25 5.93 20.88
CA GLN A 24 26.93 5.48 21.30
C GLN A 24 26.99 3.95 21.26
N ASP A 25 26.55 3.32 22.34
CA ASP A 25 26.53 1.87 22.44
C ASP A 25 25.89 1.28 21.18
N ALA A 26 26.48 0.22 20.62
CA ALA A 26 26.13 -0.22 19.26
C ALA A 26 24.93 -1.17 19.26
N MET A 27 23.96 -0.91 18.40
CA MET A 27 22.94 -1.89 18.01
C MET A 27 23.13 -2.28 16.56
N ALA A 28 23.35 -3.57 16.27
CA ALA A 28 23.71 -4.04 14.96
C ALA A 28 23.06 -5.38 14.60
N PHE A 29 22.45 -5.43 13.43
CA PHE A 29 21.90 -6.64 12.85
C PHE A 29 22.84 -7.23 11.78
N THR A 30 22.90 -8.56 11.74
CA THR A 30 23.41 -9.32 10.60
C THR A 30 22.32 -10.27 10.14
N VAL A 31 21.94 -10.18 8.88
CA VAL A 31 20.96 -11.08 8.23
C VAL A 31 21.70 -11.97 7.24
N SER A 32 21.44 -13.26 7.26
CA SER A 32 21.98 -14.23 6.30
C SER A 32 20.90 -15.22 5.86
N LEU A 33 21.08 -15.76 4.65
CA LEU A 33 20.17 -16.71 4.03
C LEU A 33 20.98 -17.97 3.63
N PRO A 34 21.34 -18.84 4.60
CA PRO A 34 22.24 -19.97 4.32
C PRO A 34 21.60 -21.00 3.39
N GLN A 35 20.29 -21.18 3.45
CA GLN A 35 19.51 -22.13 2.65
C GLN A 35 18.18 -21.50 2.23
N PRO A 36 18.13 -20.60 1.23
CA PRO A 36 16.91 -19.87 0.87
C PRO A 36 15.73 -20.78 0.48
N ALA A 37 15.99 -21.98 -0.06
CA ALA A 37 14.95 -22.98 -0.38
C ALA A 37 14.11 -23.44 0.82
N THR A 38 14.61 -23.23 2.04
CA THR A 38 13.85 -23.54 3.28
C THR A 38 12.89 -22.43 3.71
N HIS A 39 12.83 -21.35 2.95
CA HIS A 39 12.09 -20.11 3.28
C HIS A 39 12.53 -19.48 4.62
N THR A 40 13.75 -19.75 5.07
CA THR A 40 14.23 -19.30 6.38
C THR A 40 15.45 -18.39 6.22
N LEU A 41 15.46 -17.29 6.96
CA LEU A 41 16.61 -16.43 7.14
C LEU A 41 17.06 -16.47 8.60
N HIS A 42 18.35 -16.25 8.81
CA HIS A 42 18.97 -16.17 10.13
C HIS A 42 19.33 -14.72 10.46
N VAL A 43 19.00 -14.28 11.68
CA VAL A 43 19.28 -12.94 12.20
C VAL A 43 20.14 -13.04 13.46
N THR A 44 21.24 -12.28 13.50
CA THR A 44 22.00 -11.98 14.72
C THR A 44 21.78 -10.52 15.05
N PHE A 45 21.32 -10.22 16.26
CA PHE A 45 21.14 -8.87 16.79
C PHE A 45 22.10 -8.66 17.97
N ARG A 46 23.09 -7.81 17.80
CA ARG A 46 24.05 -7.42 18.85
C ARG A 46 23.62 -6.10 19.45
N CYS A 47 23.49 -6.05 20.78
CA CYS A 47 23.17 -4.86 21.55
C CYS A 47 24.24 -4.61 22.60
N GLU A 48 24.81 -3.41 22.63
CA GLU A 48 25.79 -2.97 23.62
C GLU A 48 25.20 -1.85 24.49
N GLY A 49 25.69 -1.74 25.74
CA GLY A 49 25.37 -0.63 26.63
C GLY A 49 23.95 -0.62 27.21
N LEU A 50 23.19 -1.71 27.05
CA LEU A 50 21.87 -1.83 27.68
C LEU A 50 21.98 -1.82 29.21
N LYS A 51 21.04 -1.13 29.86
CA LYS A 51 21.02 -0.97 31.31
C LYS A 51 19.94 -1.84 31.94
N GLY A 52 20.22 -2.36 33.14
CA GLY A 52 19.28 -3.19 33.90
C GLY A 52 19.51 -4.68 33.69
N GLU A 53 18.95 -5.46 34.61
CA GLU A 53 19.10 -6.93 34.62
C GLU A 53 18.20 -7.66 33.61
N LEU A 54 17.08 -7.04 33.23
CA LEU A 54 16.08 -7.60 32.33
C LEU A 54 15.97 -6.74 31.07
N GLN A 55 15.98 -7.38 29.92
CA GLN A 55 15.83 -6.74 28.62
C GLN A 55 14.71 -7.41 27.83
N ASP A 56 13.72 -6.64 27.42
CA ASP A 56 12.59 -7.11 26.61
C ASP A 56 12.89 -6.87 25.14
N PHE A 57 13.05 -7.94 24.36
CA PHE A 57 13.17 -7.93 22.91
C PHE A 57 11.79 -8.15 22.31
N LYS A 58 11.34 -7.23 21.45
CA LYS A 58 9.98 -7.21 20.91
C LYS A 58 9.97 -7.23 19.40
N MET A 59 9.02 -7.96 18.82
CA MET A 59 8.72 -7.90 17.38
C MET A 59 7.46 -7.07 17.18
N PRO A 60 7.44 -6.13 16.21
CA PRO A 60 6.20 -5.42 15.87
C PRO A 60 5.05 -6.37 15.55
N ALA A 61 3.83 -5.99 15.95
CA ALA A 61 2.62 -6.74 15.62
C ALA A 61 2.08 -6.42 14.22
N TRP A 62 2.52 -5.30 13.63
CA TRP A 62 2.07 -4.79 12.34
C TRP A 62 3.20 -4.02 11.62
N SER A 63 2.97 -3.67 10.35
CA SER A 63 3.93 -2.93 9.52
C SER A 63 3.37 -1.58 9.10
N PRO A 64 4.16 -0.47 9.18
CA PRO A 64 3.74 0.84 8.68
C PRO A 64 3.27 0.79 7.23
N GLY A 65 2.08 1.37 6.95
CA GLY A 65 1.43 1.30 5.65
C GLY A 65 0.46 0.14 5.48
N TYR A 66 0.48 -0.86 6.37
CA TYR A 66 -0.45 -1.97 6.38
C TYR A 66 -1.34 -1.91 7.63
N TYR A 67 -2.59 -1.52 7.46
CA TYR A 67 -3.54 -1.32 8.55
C TYR A 67 -4.18 -2.65 8.99
N GLY A 68 -3.35 -3.58 9.44
CA GLY A 68 -3.78 -4.90 9.94
C GLY A 68 -2.72 -5.55 10.81
N ILE A 69 -3.16 -6.30 11.82
CA ILE A 69 -2.27 -7.05 12.72
C ILE A 69 -1.71 -8.26 11.99
N GLY A 70 -0.40 -8.27 11.75
CA GLY A 70 0.32 -9.33 11.06
C GLY A 70 0.76 -10.48 11.96
N ASP A 71 0.88 -10.24 13.29
CA ASP A 71 1.37 -11.21 14.29
C ASP A 71 2.67 -11.90 13.86
N TYR A 72 3.62 -11.15 13.37
CA TYR A 72 4.86 -11.63 12.75
C TYR A 72 5.68 -12.55 13.65
N SER A 73 5.57 -12.39 14.98
CA SER A 73 6.28 -13.21 15.97
C SER A 73 6.01 -14.72 15.88
N ARG A 74 4.93 -15.13 15.21
CA ARG A 74 4.62 -16.55 14.92
C ARG A 74 5.63 -17.19 13.96
N ASN A 75 6.32 -16.38 13.18
CA ASN A 75 7.32 -16.83 12.20
C ASN A 75 8.74 -16.89 12.78
N LEU A 76 8.95 -16.41 14.03
CA LEU A 76 10.23 -16.44 14.71
C LEU A 76 10.43 -17.78 15.45
N SER A 77 11.58 -18.38 15.24
CA SER A 77 11.99 -19.64 15.87
C SER A 77 13.46 -19.59 16.32
N ASN A 78 13.89 -20.61 17.04
CA ASN A 78 15.29 -20.79 17.46
C ASN A 78 15.89 -19.58 18.20
N PHE A 79 15.07 -18.85 18.96
CA PHE A 79 15.55 -17.72 19.76
C PHE A 79 16.59 -18.17 20.78
N ARG A 80 17.74 -17.50 20.84
CA ARG A 80 18.83 -17.71 21.80
C ARG A 80 19.44 -16.36 22.14
N ALA A 81 19.85 -16.21 23.37
CA ALA A 81 20.56 -15.03 23.85
C ALA A 81 21.89 -15.46 24.51
N GLU A 82 22.95 -14.72 24.24
CA GLU A 82 24.30 -14.98 24.73
C GLU A 82 24.92 -13.65 25.21
N ASP A 83 25.88 -13.72 26.14
CA ASP A 83 26.70 -12.58 26.54
C ASP A 83 27.87 -12.37 25.56
N ASP A 84 28.72 -11.38 25.82
CA ASP A 84 29.90 -11.06 25.00
C ASP A 84 31.02 -12.12 25.09
N ALA A 85 30.94 -13.03 26.05
CA ALA A 85 31.86 -14.17 26.20
C ALA A 85 31.28 -15.46 25.54
N GLY A 86 30.04 -15.43 25.03
CA GLY A 86 29.35 -16.56 24.42
C GLY A 86 28.65 -17.49 25.42
N HIS A 87 28.44 -17.06 26.67
CA HIS A 87 27.66 -17.83 27.62
C HIS A 87 26.16 -17.59 27.37
N ALA A 88 25.38 -18.66 27.40
CA ALA A 88 23.93 -18.59 27.23
C ALA A 88 23.27 -17.76 28.34
N LEU A 89 22.42 -16.81 27.95
CA LEU A 89 21.60 -16.02 28.86
C LEU A 89 20.20 -16.63 28.95
N PRO A 90 19.65 -16.75 30.19
CA PRO A 90 18.28 -17.20 30.37
C PRO A 90 17.28 -16.23 29.73
N PHE A 91 16.23 -16.76 29.15
CA PHE A 91 15.14 -15.96 28.62
C PHE A 91 13.78 -16.66 28.78
N GLU A 92 12.71 -15.87 28.75
CA GLU A 92 11.33 -16.36 28.74
C GLU A 92 10.49 -15.55 27.76
N LYS A 93 9.42 -16.14 27.23
CA LYS A 93 8.45 -15.45 26.39
C LYS A 93 7.32 -14.89 27.26
N THR A 94 7.34 -13.56 27.53
CA THR A 94 6.38 -12.89 28.44
C THR A 94 5.10 -12.44 27.76
N ALA A 95 5.12 -12.26 26.42
CA ALA A 95 3.95 -11.97 25.60
C ALA A 95 4.12 -12.65 24.24
N LYS A 96 3.07 -12.65 23.38
CA LYS A 96 3.18 -13.31 22.06
C LYS A 96 4.32 -12.77 21.20
N ASN A 97 4.70 -11.49 21.38
CA ASN A 97 5.73 -10.79 20.59
C ASN A 97 6.95 -10.33 21.43
N THR A 98 7.10 -10.81 22.69
CA THR A 98 8.13 -10.31 23.63
C THR A 98 8.93 -11.46 24.24
N TRP A 99 10.25 -11.37 24.14
CA TRP A 99 11.23 -12.25 24.76
C TRP A 99 12.02 -11.46 25.82
N ARG A 100 11.86 -11.82 27.07
CA ARG A 100 12.61 -11.22 28.20
C ARG A 100 13.89 -11.99 28.43
N VAL A 101 15.03 -11.32 28.33
CA VAL A 101 16.37 -11.88 28.55
C VAL A 101 16.90 -11.37 29.89
N VAL A 102 17.49 -12.28 30.68
CA VAL A 102 18.19 -11.94 31.92
C VAL A 102 19.62 -11.55 31.54
N ALA A 103 19.89 -10.25 31.50
CA ALA A 103 21.16 -9.70 31.00
C ALA A 103 22.30 -9.74 32.01
N ALA A 104 22.02 -9.87 33.32
CA ALA A 104 22.94 -10.12 34.43
C ALA A 104 24.32 -9.43 34.32
N ASN A 105 24.36 -8.09 34.13
CA ASN A 105 25.56 -7.28 33.98
C ASN A 105 26.38 -7.56 32.70
N SER A 106 25.80 -8.19 31.67
CA SER A 106 26.44 -8.40 30.37
C SER A 106 26.76 -7.05 29.71
N ARG A 107 27.96 -6.89 29.19
CA ARG A 107 28.38 -5.69 28.45
C ARG A 107 27.71 -5.59 27.10
N ALA A 108 27.45 -6.74 26.48
CA ALA A 108 26.71 -6.89 25.26
C ALA A 108 25.82 -8.13 25.32
N ILE A 109 24.69 -8.06 24.61
CA ILE A 109 23.79 -9.19 24.40
C ILE A 109 23.76 -9.51 22.91
N LEU A 110 23.98 -10.77 22.55
CA LEU A 110 23.79 -11.31 21.21
C LEU A 110 22.49 -12.13 21.21
N VAL A 111 21.51 -11.69 20.42
CA VAL A 111 20.27 -12.44 20.19
C VAL A 111 20.35 -13.06 18.81
N ASN A 112 20.21 -14.38 18.72
CA ASN A 112 20.17 -15.14 17.48
C ASN A 112 18.77 -15.76 17.32
N TYR A 113 18.21 -15.68 16.12
CA TYR A 113 16.90 -16.29 15.81
C TYR A 113 16.76 -16.51 14.30
N ASP A 114 15.81 -17.35 13.96
CA ASP A 114 15.40 -17.62 12.59
C ASP A 114 14.03 -17.04 12.32
N VAL A 115 13.80 -16.56 11.09
CA VAL A 115 12.50 -16.08 10.62
C VAL A 115 12.09 -16.88 9.39
N PHE A 116 10.90 -17.46 9.44
CA PHE A 116 10.28 -18.14 8.31
C PHE A 116 9.48 -17.15 7.46
N GLY A 117 9.69 -17.14 6.14
CA GLY A 117 9.03 -16.23 5.20
C GLY A 117 8.65 -16.92 3.91
N ALA A 118 7.40 -17.38 3.79
CA ALA A 118 6.89 -18.04 2.59
C ALA A 118 5.73 -17.30 1.92
N THR A 119 5.26 -16.19 2.50
CA THR A 119 4.12 -15.43 1.99
C THR A 119 4.59 -14.27 1.12
N SER A 120 4.24 -14.32 -0.18
CA SER A 120 4.60 -13.26 -1.12
C SER A 120 3.55 -12.16 -1.13
N PHE A 121 3.60 -11.29 -0.13
CA PHE A 121 2.81 -10.06 -0.05
C PHE A 121 3.67 -8.93 0.56
N ALA A 122 3.45 -7.68 0.15
CA ALA A 122 4.30 -6.54 0.53
C ALA A 122 4.41 -6.27 2.04
N ALA A 123 3.42 -6.70 2.86
CA ALA A 123 3.48 -6.63 4.32
C ALA A 123 4.19 -7.82 4.96
N ASN A 124 4.56 -8.85 4.20
CA ASN A 124 5.14 -10.09 4.71
C ASN A 124 6.56 -10.31 4.18
N THR A 125 7.34 -11.07 4.92
CA THR A 125 8.66 -11.53 4.47
C THR A 125 8.50 -12.75 3.57
N TYR A 126 9.22 -12.75 2.45
CA TYR A 126 9.35 -13.86 1.52
C TYR A 126 10.81 -14.21 1.30
N VAL A 127 11.14 -15.48 1.41
CA VAL A 127 12.46 -16.05 1.08
C VAL A 127 12.25 -17.20 0.11
N GLY A 128 12.93 -17.18 -1.02
CA GLY A 128 12.91 -18.25 -2.04
C GLY A 128 14.29 -18.46 -2.64
N GLU A 129 14.44 -19.43 -3.54
CA GLU A 129 15.73 -19.80 -4.14
C GLU A 129 16.32 -18.70 -5.01
N ASP A 130 15.50 -17.88 -5.65
CA ASP A 130 15.86 -16.86 -6.63
C ASP A 130 15.86 -15.43 -6.07
N ARG A 131 15.12 -15.20 -4.97
CA ARG A 131 14.97 -13.89 -4.35
C ARG A 131 14.52 -13.95 -2.90
N ALA A 132 14.70 -12.84 -2.18
CA ALA A 132 14.01 -12.61 -0.92
C ALA A 132 13.52 -11.17 -0.85
N TYR A 133 12.39 -10.99 -0.16
CA TYR A 133 11.84 -9.70 0.20
C TYR A 133 11.60 -9.68 1.71
N LEU A 134 12.21 -8.73 2.41
CA LEU A 134 12.03 -8.57 3.84
C LEU A 134 11.08 -7.41 4.12
N SER A 135 9.97 -7.70 4.79
CA SER A 135 9.17 -6.71 5.51
C SER A 135 9.80 -6.54 6.89
N PRO A 136 10.47 -5.40 7.19
CA PRO A 136 11.33 -5.29 8.36
C PRO A 136 10.62 -5.51 9.70
N SER A 137 9.35 -5.11 9.83
CA SER A 137 8.54 -5.36 11.03
C SER A 137 8.39 -6.85 11.35
N GLY A 138 8.47 -7.71 10.34
CA GLY A 138 8.42 -9.17 10.51
C GLY A 138 9.79 -9.84 10.61
N VAL A 139 10.88 -9.07 10.69
CA VAL A 139 12.26 -9.58 10.72
C VAL A 139 13.04 -9.08 11.92
N PHE A 140 12.98 -7.78 12.22
CA PHE A 140 13.87 -7.15 13.18
C PHE A 140 13.18 -6.94 14.53
N LEU A 141 13.77 -7.48 15.60
CA LEU A 141 13.39 -7.19 16.98
C LEU A 141 13.89 -5.81 17.39
N HIS A 142 13.20 -5.13 18.28
CA HIS A 142 13.72 -3.96 18.99
C HIS A 142 13.78 -4.22 20.51
N VAL A 143 14.60 -3.46 21.19
CA VAL A 143 14.62 -3.44 22.66
C VAL A 143 13.53 -2.49 23.14
N ALA A 144 12.72 -2.90 24.11
CA ALA A 144 11.65 -2.09 24.67
C ALA A 144 12.22 -0.77 25.24
N GLY A 145 11.63 0.36 24.82
CA GLY A 145 12.11 1.70 25.19
C GLY A 145 13.20 2.29 24.29
N GLU A 146 13.79 1.50 23.36
CA GLU A 146 14.92 1.90 22.52
C GLU A 146 14.54 2.12 21.04
N LEU A 147 13.28 2.40 20.74
CA LEU A 147 12.81 2.62 19.33
C LEU A 147 13.55 3.77 18.63
N GLN A 148 14.07 4.75 19.36
CA GLN A 148 14.82 5.89 18.81
C GLN A 148 16.33 5.65 18.70
N HIS A 149 16.82 4.46 19.11
CA HIS A 149 18.24 4.13 19.02
C HIS A 149 18.66 3.89 17.56
N PRO A 150 19.79 4.46 17.09
CA PRO A 150 20.31 4.18 15.76
C PRO A 150 20.85 2.73 15.68
N VAL A 151 20.68 2.12 14.51
CA VAL A 151 21.12 0.74 14.26
C VAL A 151 21.88 0.63 12.96
N THR A 152 22.66 -0.44 12.82
CA THR A 152 23.24 -0.87 11.53
C THR A 152 22.65 -2.20 11.12
N VAL A 153 22.45 -2.39 9.81
CA VAL A 153 21.96 -3.65 9.23
C VAL A 153 22.97 -4.14 8.19
N THR A 154 23.51 -5.34 8.38
CA THR A 154 24.39 -5.99 7.43
C THR A 154 23.69 -7.19 6.82
N ILE A 155 23.56 -7.20 5.50
CA ILE A 155 22.97 -8.30 4.72
C ILE A 155 24.09 -9.12 4.08
N ARG A 156 24.07 -10.42 4.33
CA ARG A 156 24.97 -11.40 3.70
C ARG A 156 24.19 -12.16 2.64
N LEU A 157 24.40 -11.77 1.37
CA LEU A 157 23.75 -12.43 0.23
C LEU A 157 24.27 -13.85 0.01
N PRO A 158 23.41 -14.78 -0.46
CA PRO A 158 23.86 -16.00 -1.13
C PRO A 158 24.80 -15.66 -2.30
N SER A 159 25.77 -16.52 -2.58
CA SER A 159 26.84 -16.25 -3.57
C SER A 159 26.36 -16.04 -5.01
N ASN A 160 25.19 -16.55 -5.35
CA ASN A 160 24.54 -16.42 -6.66
C ASN A 160 23.62 -15.19 -6.78
N TRP A 161 23.43 -14.41 -5.70
CA TRP A 161 22.67 -13.16 -5.73
C TRP A 161 23.58 -11.94 -5.78
N LYS A 162 23.16 -10.89 -6.48
CA LYS A 162 24.03 -9.74 -6.79
C LYS A 162 23.52 -8.41 -6.22
N GLN A 163 22.21 -8.29 -5.96
CA GLN A 163 21.58 -7.00 -5.71
C GLN A 163 20.85 -6.96 -4.36
N ILE A 164 20.97 -5.81 -3.69
CA ILE A 164 20.15 -5.41 -2.56
C ILE A 164 19.50 -4.08 -2.92
N ALA A 165 18.19 -4.02 -2.93
CA ALA A 165 17.42 -2.80 -3.16
C ALA A 165 16.62 -2.44 -1.92
N THR A 166 16.76 -1.21 -1.43
CA THR A 166 16.13 -0.72 -0.21
C THR A 166 16.14 0.82 -0.18
N GLY A 167 15.35 1.41 0.71
CA GLY A 167 15.44 2.82 1.09
C GLY A 167 16.51 3.13 2.14
N LEU A 168 17.20 2.13 2.69
CA LEU A 168 18.24 2.33 3.70
C LEU A 168 19.50 2.99 3.12
N GLU A 169 20.17 3.83 3.92
CA GLU A 169 21.40 4.51 3.50
C GLU A 169 22.62 3.58 3.59
N PRO A 170 23.36 3.35 2.48
CA PRO A 170 24.50 2.47 2.49
C PRO A 170 25.68 3.05 3.28
N VAL A 171 26.38 2.23 4.05
CA VAL A 171 27.61 2.62 4.75
C VAL A 171 28.79 2.58 3.78
N LYS A 172 29.43 3.74 3.57
CA LYS A 172 30.58 3.86 2.65
C LYS A 172 31.68 2.87 3.00
N GLY A 173 32.12 2.10 2.02
CA GLY A 173 33.21 1.13 2.17
C GLY A 173 32.83 -0.19 2.87
N LYS A 174 31.55 -0.40 3.20
CA LYS A 174 31.04 -1.65 3.78
C LYS A 174 29.90 -2.21 2.94
N PRO A 175 30.19 -2.97 1.88
CA PRO A 175 29.16 -3.57 1.01
C PRO A 175 28.12 -4.36 1.82
N GLY A 176 26.83 -4.20 1.47
CA GLY A 176 25.73 -4.88 2.15
C GLY A 176 25.42 -4.36 3.56
N THR A 177 26.09 -3.28 4.01
CA THR A 177 25.85 -2.68 5.32
C THR A 177 25.17 -1.32 5.16
N PHE A 178 24.12 -1.09 5.97
CA PHE A 178 23.28 0.09 5.93
C PHE A 178 23.24 0.75 7.31
N SER A 179 23.18 2.09 7.33
CA SER A 179 22.99 2.91 8.53
C SER A 179 21.51 3.30 8.64
N VAL A 180 20.97 3.20 9.83
CA VAL A 180 19.54 3.44 10.12
C VAL A 180 19.45 4.36 11.33
N ALA A 181 18.71 5.46 11.20
CA ALA A 181 18.64 6.49 12.24
C ALA A 181 17.91 6.01 13.51
N ASN A 182 16.91 5.16 13.38
CA ASN A 182 16.12 4.57 14.47
C ASN A 182 15.27 3.40 13.94
N PHE A 183 14.54 2.73 14.84
CA PHE A 183 13.70 1.59 14.45
C PHE A 183 12.47 1.99 13.62
N ASP A 184 11.92 3.22 13.77
CA ASP A 184 10.83 3.69 12.89
C ASP A 184 11.29 3.72 11.43
N VAL A 185 12.52 4.22 11.18
CA VAL A 185 13.13 4.21 9.84
C VAL A 185 13.42 2.79 9.36
N LEU A 186 13.89 1.89 10.25
CA LEU A 186 14.14 0.50 9.89
C LEU A 186 12.86 -0.21 9.43
N TYR A 187 11.78 -0.08 10.21
CA TYR A 187 10.50 -0.72 9.92
C TYR A 187 9.83 -0.16 8.67
N ASP A 188 10.19 1.05 8.28
CA ASP A 188 9.70 1.71 7.06
C ASP A 188 10.61 1.52 5.82
N CYS A 189 11.60 0.62 5.87
CA CYS A 189 12.52 0.39 4.75
C CYS A 189 12.62 -1.09 4.39
N PRO A 190 11.73 -1.61 3.52
CA PRO A 190 11.81 -2.98 3.04
C PRO A 190 13.09 -3.24 2.25
N ILE A 191 13.46 -4.52 2.14
CA ILE A 191 14.70 -4.96 1.50
C ILE A 191 14.37 -6.05 0.48
N LEU A 192 14.59 -5.77 -0.80
CA LEU A 192 14.50 -6.74 -1.89
C LEU A 192 15.90 -7.22 -2.27
N MET A 193 16.09 -8.52 -2.34
CA MET A 193 17.38 -9.17 -2.63
C MET A 193 17.22 -10.22 -3.72
N GLY A 194 18.22 -10.31 -4.61
CA GLY A 194 18.23 -11.30 -5.68
C GLY A 194 19.05 -10.85 -6.89
N ASN A 195 18.54 -11.13 -8.09
CA ASN A 195 19.13 -10.74 -9.36
C ASN A 195 18.21 -9.82 -10.18
N GLN A 196 17.48 -8.94 -9.49
CA GLN A 196 16.57 -7.97 -10.12
C GLN A 196 17.34 -7.01 -11.04
N GLU A 197 16.68 -6.60 -12.11
CA GLU A 197 17.15 -5.54 -13.02
C GLU A 197 17.16 -4.19 -12.28
N TYR A 198 18.14 -3.34 -12.57
CA TYR A 198 18.30 -2.05 -11.93
C TYR A 198 18.27 -0.93 -12.98
N LEU A 199 17.26 -0.04 -12.89
CA LEU A 199 17.15 1.17 -13.68
C LEU A 199 17.31 2.39 -12.77
N GLN A 200 17.68 3.54 -13.34
CA GLN A 200 17.85 4.77 -12.56
C GLN A 200 17.50 6.02 -13.33
N PHE A 201 17.09 7.05 -12.60
CA PHE A 201 16.93 8.42 -13.10
C PHE A 201 17.18 9.42 -11.96
N ALA A 202 17.18 10.70 -12.26
CA ALA A 202 17.30 11.75 -11.24
C ALA A 202 16.25 12.86 -11.45
N VAL A 203 15.71 13.38 -10.33
CA VAL A 203 14.82 14.55 -10.29
C VAL A 203 15.42 15.56 -9.31
N LYS A 204 15.63 16.81 -9.76
CA LYS A 204 16.31 17.87 -8.98
C LYS A 204 17.65 17.43 -8.37
N GLY A 205 18.40 16.57 -9.08
CA GLY A 205 19.69 16.04 -8.63
C GLY A 205 19.60 14.86 -7.65
N VAL A 206 18.40 14.51 -7.15
CA VAL A 206 18.20 13.36 -6.26
C VAL A 206 18.02 12.09 -7.07
N PRO A 207 18.79 11.01 -6.78
CA PRO A 207 18.72 9.75 -7.51
C PRO A 207 17.44 8.97 -7.15
N HIS A 208 16.89 8.31 -8.16
CA HIS A 208 15.78 7.37 -8.04
C HIS A 208 16.19 6.05 -8.67
N TYR A 209 16.01 4.97 -7.94
CA TYR A 209 16.34 3.62 -8.35
C TYR A 209 15.08 2.81 -8.59
N VAL A 210 15.09 1.96 -9.60
CA VAL A 210 14.00 1.03 -9.91
C VAL A 210 14.58 -0.37 -9.93
N ALA A 211 14.34 -1.13 -8.87
CA ALA A 211 14.69 -2.54 -8.79
C ALA A 211 13.50 -3.35 -9.30
N ILE A 212 13.63 -3.96 -10.46
CA ILE A 212 12.51 -4.59 -11.17
C ILE A 212 12.77 -6.06 -11.42
N GLU A 213 11.76 -6.88 -11.18
CA GLU A 213 11.78 -8.31 -11.43
C GLU A 213 10.48 -8.79 -12.11
N ASN A 214 10.57 -9.92 -12.81
CA ASN A 214 9.42 -10.61 -13.41
C ASN A 214 8.55 -9.70 -14.32
N VAL A 215 9.20 -8.86 -15.11
CA VAL A 215 8.58 -8.05 -16.15
C VAL A 215 9.14 -8.49 -17.51
N LYS A 216 8.25 -8.68 -18.49
CA LYS A 216 8.63 -9.17 -19.83
C LYS A 216 9.69 -8.29 -20.48
N GLU A 217 10.54 -8.90 -21.31
CA GLU A 217 11.61 -8.20 -22.02
C GLU A 217 11.10 -7.17 -23.05
N ASP A 218 9.91 -7.38 -23.61
CA ASP A 218 9.27 -6.50 -24.61
C ASP A 218 8.74 -5.18 -24.02
N VAL A 219 8.69 -5.03 -22.70
CA VAL A 219 8.32 -3.77 -22.05
C VAL A 219 9.43 -2.74 -22.24
N ASP A 220 9.08 -1.58 -22.80
CA ASP A 220 10.00 -0.47 -23.10
C ASP A 220 10.58 0.17 -21.81
N ARG A 221 11.80 -0.23 -21.42
CA ARG A 221 12.51 0.28 -20.23
C ARG A 221 12.82 1.78 -20.32
N PRO A 222 13.34 2.31 -21.44
CA PRO A 222 13.53 3.74 -21.63
C PRO A 222 12.25 4.55 -21.41
N LYS A 223 11.13 4.11 -21.97
CA LYS A 223 9.82 4.75 -21.76
C LYS A 223 9.41 4.68 -20.29
N MET A 224 9.54 3.54 -19.65
CA MET A 224 9.22 3.36 -18.22
C MET A 224 10.00 4.36 -17.36
N VAL A 225 11.30 4.51 -17.58
CA VAL A 225 12.17 5.47 -16.86
C VAL A 225 11.72 6.91 -17.13
N ALA A 226 11.40 7.25 -18.37
CA ALA A 226 10.94 8.59 -18.74
C ALA A 226 9.60 8.94 -18.07
N ASP A 227 8.65 8.01 -18.05
CA ASP A 227 7.33 8.20 -17.46
C ASP A 227 7.40 8.29 -15.93
N LEU A 228 8.18 7.44 -15.28
CA LEU A 228 8.43 7.54 -13.83
C LEU A 228 9.10 8.87 -13.46
N LYS A 229 10.06 9.34 -14.25
CA LYS A 229 10.69 10.65 -14.05
C LYS A 229 9.70 11.80 -14.20
N ALA A 230 8.81 11.75 -15.19
CA ALA A 230 7.78 12.76 -15.41
C ALA A 230 6.78 12.78 -14.24
N MET A 231 6.31 11.60 -13.80
CA MET A 231 5.43 11.42 -12.66
C MET A 231 6.05 11.99 -11.36
N VAL A 232 7.27 11.60 -11.03
CA VAL A 232 8.00 12.09 -9.85
C VAL A 232 8.20 13.60 -9.92
N THR A 233 8.52 14.13 -11.10
CA THR A 233 8.69 15.58 -11.30
C THR A 233 7.38 16.33 -11.01
N ALA A 234 6.26 15.87 -11.53
CA ALA A 234 4.95 16.50 -11.30
C ALA A 234 4.54 16.46 -9.82
N ALA A 235 4.71 15.30 -9.15
CA ALA A 235 4.39 15.16 -7.73
C ALA A 235 5.29 16.05 -6.83
N THR A 236 6.60 16.12 -7.11
CA THR A 236 7.53 16.97 -6.35
C THR A 236 7.31 18.46 -6.60
N GLN A 237 6.83 18.83 -7.79
CA GLN A 237 6.43 20.23 -8.08
C GLN A 237 5.17 20.62 -7.30
N LEU A 238 4.22 19.69 -7.13
CA LEU A 238 2.98 19.93 -6.39
C LEU A 238 3.26 20.33 -4.94
N ILE A 239 4.15 19.62 -4.26
CA ILE A 239 4.51 19.88 -2.85
C ILE A 239 5.59 20.96 -2.74
N GLY A 240 6.54 21.02 -3.70
CA GLY A 240 7.65 21.95 -3.74
C GLY A 240 8.98 21.41 -3.21
N ASP A 241 9.02 20.15 -2.75
CA ASP A 241 10.17 19.52 -2.09
C ASP A 241 10.48 18.12 -2.62
N VAL A 242 11.71 17.65 -2.38
CA VAL A 242 12.19 16.26 -2.56
C VAL A 242 12.80 15.83 -1.22
N PRO A 243 12.00 15.28 -0.29
CA PRO A 243 12.39 15.17 1.12
C PRO A 243 13.17 13.89 1.47
N TYR A 244 13.99 13.39 0.57
CA TYR A 244 14.83 12.19 0.75
C TYR A 244 16.16 12.35 -0.02
N GLN A 245 17.16 11.57 0.36
CA GLN A 245 18.48 11.55 -0.29
C GLN A 245 18.46 10.69 -1.56
N HIS A 246 17.67 9.64 -1.55
CA HIS A 246 17.34 8.80 -2.72
C HIS A 246 15.94 8.20 -2.54
N TYR A 247 15.37 7.67 -3.62
CA TYR A 247 14.12 6.92 -3.59
C TYR A 247 14.28 5.59 -4.34
N THR A 248 13.76 4.50 -3.78
CA THR A 248 13.85 3.18 -4.40
C THR A 248 12.47 2.58 -4.65
N PHE A 249 12.13 2.36 -5.92
CA PHE A 249 10.95 1.60 -6.31
C PHE A 249 11.30 0.11 -6.32
N LEU A 250 10.69 -0.68 -5.43
CA LEU A 250 10.79 -2.14 -5.42
C LEU A 250 9.65 -2.70 -6.27
N MET A 251 9.93 -3.05 -7.53
CA MET A 251 8.96 -3.42 -8.56
C MET A 251 8.93 -4.94 -8.72
N MET A 252 7.96 -5.58 -8.08
CA MET A 252 7.79 -7.04 -8.11
C MET A 252 6.65 -7.40 -9.06
N GLY A 253 6.95 -7.89 -10.25
CA GLY A 253 6.01 -8.26 -11.32
C GLY A 253 5.20 -9.53 -11.01
N ARG A 254 4.89 -9.79 -9.76
CA ARG A 254 4.10 -10.92 -9.24
C ARG A 254 3.18 -10.46 -8.13
N GLY A 255 1.95 -10.96 -8.11
CA GLY A 255 0.98 -10.62 -7.07
C GLY A 255 0.23 -9.32 -7.33
N GLY A 256 -0.20 -8.67 -6.26
CA GLY A 256 -0.95 -7.42 -6.30
C GLY A 256 -0.90 -6.70 -4.97
N GLY A 257 -0.96 -5.37 -5.01
CA GLY A 257 -0.94 -4.48 -3.85
C GLY A 257 0.43 -3.82 -3.61
N GLY A 258 0.41 -2.69 -2.92
CA GLY A 258 1.59 -1.93 -2.57
C GLY A 258 1.63 -1.59 -1.11
N ILE A 259 2.79 -1.13 -0.67
CA ILE A 259 2.99 -0.47 0.61
C ILE A 259 3.98 0.66 0.39
N GLU A 260 3.56 1.81 0.84
CA GLU A 260 4.29 3.04 0.78
C GLU A 260 5.33 3.19 1.91
N HIS A 261 6.44 3.86 1.60
CA HIS A 261 7.50 4.16 2.57
C HIS A 261 8.04 5.59 2.38
N ALA A 262 8.78 6.11 3.36
CA ALA A 262 9.26 7.49 3.33
C ALA A 262 10.19 7.80 2.15
N ASN A 263 10.97 6.81 1.69
CA ASN A 263 11.90 6.95 0.57
C ASN A 263 12.00 5.68 -0.29
N SER A 264 10.97 4.85 -0.25
CA SER A 264 10.81 3.69 -1.14
C SER A 264 9.33 3.34 -1.28
N SER A 265 9.01 2.40 -2.17
CA SER A 265 7.70 1.75 -2.23
C SER A 265 7.86 0.30 -2.64
N SER A 266 7.07 -0.57 -2.03
CA SER A 266 6.98 -1.99 -2.37
C SER A 266 5.77 -2.21 -3.27
N ASN A 267 5.99 -2.62 -4.51
CA ASN A 267 4.95 -2.63 -5.55
C ASN A 267 4.85 -4.04 -6.15
N GLN A 268 3.75 -4.73 -5.85
CA GLN A 268 3.40 -6.01 -6.47
C GLN A 268 2.31 -5.81 -7.51
N PHE A 269 2.51 -6.37 -8.70
CA PHE A 269 1.61 -6.21 -9.84
C PHE A 269 1.76 -7.37 -10.83
N ASP A 270 0.78 -7.58 -11.70
CA ASP A 270 0.93 -8.51 -12.82
C ASP A 270 1.89 -7.92 -13.88
N GLY A 271 3.13 -8.42 -13.91
CA GLY A 271 4.15 -7.99 -14.87
C GLY A 271 3.75 -8.20 -16.34
N ASN A 272 2.81 -9.11 -16.63
CA ASN A 272 2.30 -9.32 -18.00
C ASN A 272 1.37 -8.18 -18.44
N SER A 273 0.69 -7.52 -17.51
CA SER A 273 -0.26 -6.44 -17.83
C SER A 273 0.42 -5.22 -18.47
N LEU A 274 1.72 -5.03 -18.26
CA LEU A 274 2.49 -3.89 -18.77
C LEU A 274 2.63 -3.87 -20.31
N SER A 275 2.41 -4.99 -20.98
CA SER A 275 2.44 -5.08 -22.44
C SER A 275 1.21 -4.46 -23.12
N THR A 276 0.17 -4.04 -22.36
CA THR A 276 -1.02 -3.39 -22.90
C THR A 276 -1.10 -1.93 -22.47
N PRO A 277 -1.60 -0.99 -23.34
CA PRO A 277 -1.72 0.43 -22.98
C PRO A 277 -2.55 0.67 -21.70
N ASN A 278 -3.68 -0.02 -21.57
CA ASN A 278 -4.54 0.12 -20.38
C ASN A 278 -3.92 -0.51 -19.15
N GLY A 279 -3.23 -1.64 -19.27
CA GLY A 279 -2.51 -2.27 -18.18
C GLY A 279 -1.34 -1.40 -17.70
N TYR A 280 -0.59 -0.83 -18.64
CA TYR A 280 0.50 0.09 -18.35
C TYR A 280 0.00 1.36 -17.63
N LEU A 281 -1.10 1.96 -18.09
CA LEU A 281 -1.67 3.15 -17.44
C LEU A 281 -2.19 2.83 -16.03
N ARG A 282 -2.84 1.67 -15.83
CA ARG A 282 -3.26 1.24 -14.47
C ARG A 282 -2.06 1.05 -13.55
N TRP A 283 -1.01 0.38 -14.04
CA TRP A 283 0.25 0.22 -13.31
C TRP A 283 0.85 1.58 -12.94
N LEU A 284 0.94 2.50 -13.89
CA LEU A 284 1.51 3.83 -13.65
C LEU A 284 0.70 4.64 -12.62
N SER A 285 -0.63 4.53 -12.66
CA SER A 285 -1.55 5.10 -11.68
C SER A 285 -1.28 4.53 -10.27
N PHE A 286 -1.14 3.21 -10.17
CA PHE A 286 -0.79 2.52 -8.92
C PHE A 286 0.58 2.94 -8.39
N ILE A 287 1.62 2.98 -9.25
CA ILE A 287 2.95 3.42 -8.82
C ILE A 287 2.94 4.90 -8.38
N CYS A 288 2.11 5.73 -9.01
CA CYS A 288 1.93 7.12 -8.61
C CYS A 288 1.27 7.24 -7.23
N HIS A 289 0.30 6.37 -6.90
CA HIS A 289 -0.31 6.27 -5.58
C HIS A 289 0.75 6.00 -4.51
N GLU A 290 1.49 4.91 -4.67
CA GLU A 290 2.53 4.49 -3.73
C GLU A 290 3.65 5.53 -3.60
N TYR A 291 4.00 6.19 -4.71
CA TYR A 291 4.99 7.27 -4.67
C TYR A 291 4.45 8.51 -3.95
N PHE A 292 3.18 8.91 -4.18
CA PHE A 292 2.61 10.11 -3.57
C PHE A 292 2.55 10.01 -2.05
N HIS A 293 2.45 8.82 -1.52
CA HIS A 293 2.49 8.55 -0.08
C HIS A 293 3.80 8.97 0.60
N ASN A 294 4.90 9.15 -0.12
CA ASN A 294 6.09 9.72 0.50
C ASN A 294 5.80 11.12 1.09
N PHE A 295 4.79 11.82 0.53
CA PHE A 295 4.24 13.07 1.07
C PHE A 295 3.04 12.79 1.99
N ASN A 296 1.97 12.22 1.44
CA ASN A 296 0.70 11.91 2.10
C ASN A 296 0.60 10.40 2.28
N VAL A 297 1.13 9.87 3.29
CA VAL A 297 0.96 9.78 4.71
C VAL A 297 2.31 9.81 5.48
N LYS A 298 3.44 9.65 4.80
CA LYS A 298 4.71 9.52 5.52
C LYS A 298 5.15 10.85 6.17
N ARG A 299 4.74 11.97 5.62
CA ARG A 299 5.07 13.31 6.11
C ARG A 299 3.84 14.16 6.46
N ILE A 300 2.85 14.19 5.57
CA ILE A 300 1.54 14.80 5.80
C ILE A 300 0.65 13.70 6.36
N ARG A 301 0.48 13.62 7.68
CA ARG A 301 -0.22 12.50 8.32
C ARG A 301 -1.14 12.95 9.47
N PRO A 302 -2.21 12.20 9.75
CA PRO A 302 -2.96 12.36 10.98
C PRO A 302 -2.06 12.19 12.21
N LEU A 303 -2.35 12.94 13.26
CA LEU A 303 -1.58 12.90 14.51
C LEU A 303 -1.54 11.47 15.10
N ALA A 304 -2.61 10.71 14.97
CA ALA A 304 -2.71 9.33 15.44
C ALA A 304 -1.76 8.35 14.72
N LEU A 305 -1.26 8.72 13.53
CA LEU A 305 -0.31 7.91 12.76
C LEU A 305 1.16 8.32 13.02
N GLY A 306 1.48 8.64 14.28
CA GLY A 306 2.86 8.82 14.70
C GLY A 306 3.05 9.73 15.92
N PRO A 307 3.96 9.34 16.85
CA PRO A 307 4.77 8.11 16.82
C PRO A 307 3.91 6.85 16.89
N PHE A 308 4.37 5.76 16.26
CA PHE A 308 3.63 4.51 16.20
C PHE A 308 3.71 3.71 17.51
N ASP A 309 2.60 3.06 17.88
CA ASP A 309 2.59 1.93 18.79
C ASP A 309 2.67 0.64 17.96
N TYR A 310 3.76 -0.09 18.08
CA TYR A 310 3.99 -1.33 17.32
C TYR A 310 3.37 -2.57 17.95
N ASP A 311 2.75 -2.45 19.12
CA ASP A 311 2.12 -3.57 19.81
C ASP A 311 0.61 -3.72 19.51
N GLN A 312 -0.03 -2.65 19.04
CA GLN A 312 -1.47 -2.59 18.81
C GLN A 312 -1.84 -1.70 17.62
N GLU A 313 -3.13 -1.64 17.31
CA GLU A 313 -3.69 -0.80 16.25
C GLU A 313 -3.47 0.69 16.52
N ASN A 314 -3.14 1.45 15.48
CA ASN A 314 -3.05 2.91 15.53
C ASN A 314 -4.30 3.51 14.86
N LEU A 315 -5.39 3.60 15.63
CA LEU A 315 -6.70 3.96 15.12
C LEU A 315 -6.78 5.43 14.72
N THR A 316 -7.35 5.69 13.54
CA THR A 316 -7.63 7.03 13.04
C THR A 316 -8.91 7.04 12.20
N ASN A 317 -9.68 8.11 12.28
CA ASN A 317 -10.84 8.35 11.42
C ASN A 317 -10.48 9.09 10.10
N MET A 318 -9.15 9.22 9.79
CA MET A 318 -8.67 10.05 8.70
C MET A 318 -7.94 9.29 7.59
N LEU A 319 -8.13 7.96 7.45
CA LEU A 319 -7.54 7.25 6.32
C LEU A 319 -8.15 7.70 4.98
N TRP A 320 -9.37 8.22 4.98
CA TRP A 320 -9.94 8.85 3.78
C TRP A 320 -9.14 10.06 3.29
N VAL A 321 -8.41 10.75 4.20
CA VAL A 321 -7.44 11.80 3.85
C VAL A 321 -6.11 11.19 3.42
N SER A 322 -5.60 10.20 4.17
CA SER A 322 -4.31 9.57 3.88
C SER A 322 -4.33 8.81 2.57
N GLU A 323 -5.31 7.93 2.39
CA GLU A 323 -5.44 7.05 1.24
C GLU A 323 -6.28 7.67 0.12
N GLY A 324 -7.45 8.21 0.48
CA GLY A 324 -8.38 8.75 -0.49
C GLY A 324 -7.83 9.96 -1.23
N LEU A 325 -7.12 10.89 -0.56
CA LEU A 325 -6.45 11.98 -1.28
C LEU A 325 -5.27 11.46 -2.11
N SER A 326 -4.61 10.38 -1.70
CA SER A 326 -3.56 9.76 -2.52
C SER A 326 -4.15 9.15 -3.80
N VAL A 327 -5.33 8.52 -3.74
CA VAL A 327 -6.09 8.09 -4.93
C VAL A 327 -6.50 9.29 -5.80
N TYR A 328 -6.95 10.38 -5.20
CA TYR A 328 -7.26 11.60 -5.94
C TYR A 328 -6.03 12.15 -6.68
N TYR A 329 -4.89 12.22 -6.01
CA TYR A 329 -3.67 12.77 -6.58
C TYR A 329 -2.96 11.82 -7.55
N GLN A 330 -3.05 10.50 -7.41
CA GLN A 330 -2.38 9.54 -8.29
C GLN A 330 -2.67 9.82 -9.77
N ASP A 331 -3.94 10.03 -10.12
CA ASP A 331 -4.35 10.28 -11.50
C ASP A 331 -4.18 11.74 -11.90
N LEU A 332 -4.42 12.69 -10.98
CA LEU A 332 -4.22 14.12 -11.22
C LEU A 332 -2.74 14.45 -11.49
N VAL A 333 -1.80 13.80 -10.79
CA VAL A 333 -0.36 13.91 -11.05
C VAL A 333 -0.02 13.39 -12.44
N LEU A 334 -0.63 12.28 -12.88
CA LEU A 334 -0.42 11.75 -14.23
C LEU A 334 -0.95 12.68 -15.32
N VAL A 335 -2.10 13.34 -15.09
CA VAL A 335 -2.60 14.38 -16.01
C VAL A 335 -1.59 15.52 -16.10
N ARG A 336 -1.09 16.00 -14.97
CA ARG A 336 -0.09 17.09 -14.91
C ARG A 336 1.25 16.70 -15.54
N ALA A 337 1.63 15.43 -15.44
CA ALA A 337 2.82 14.88 -16.09
C ALA A 337 2.64 14.65 -17.61
N GLY A 338 1.41 14.82 -18.16
CA GLY A 338 1.10 14.52 -19.57
C GLY A 338 1.02 13.03 -19.89
N LEU A 339 0.90 12.17 -18.87
CA LEU A 339 0.85 10.70 -18.97
C LEU A 339 -0.58 10.15 -18.99
N MET A 340 -1.55 11.00 -18.64
CA MET A 340 -2.99 10.71 -18.69
C MET A 340 -3.72 11.88 -19.33
N THR A 341 -4.70 11.61 -20.17
CA THR A 341 -5.54 12.66 -20.75
C THR A 341 -6.61 13.14 -19.76
N LYS A 342 -7.13 14.36 -19.96
CA LYS A 342 -8.25 14.90 -19.16
C LYS A 342 -9.48 14.00 -19.25
N ALA A 343 -9.79 13.47 -20.43
CA ALA A 343 -10.91 12.55 -20.64
C ALA A 343 -10.75 11.27 -19.81
N GLN A 344 -9.60 10.62 -19.88
CA GLN A 344 -9.32 9.42 -19.08
C GLN A 344 -9.45 9.69 -17.57
N TYR A 345 -9.01 10.85 -17.09
CA TYR A 345 -9.18 11.23 -15.69
C TYR A 345 -10.65 11.39 -15.31
N LEU A 346 -11.44 12.09 -16.13
CA LEU A 346 -12.88 12.29 -15.89
C LEU A 346 -13.65 10.96 -15.95
N ASP A 347 -13.31 10.08 -16.89
CA ASP A 347 -13.88 8.73 -17.00
C ASP A 347 -13.60 7.90 -15.73
N LYS A 348 -12.37 7.94 -15.23
CA LYS A 348 -12.00 7.26 -13.97
C LYS A 348 -12.76 7.83 -12.77
N MET A 349 -12.92 9.16 -12.69
CA MET A 349 -13.68 9.80 -11.63
C MET A 349 -15.16 9.41 -11.69
N ALA A 350 -15.77 9.42 -12.86
CA ALA A 350 -17.14 8.97 -13.07
C ALA A 350 -17.33 7.48 -12.71
N ALA A 351 -16.36 6.62 -13.08
CA ALA A 351 -16.36 5.21 -12.72
C ALA A 351 -16.22 5.00 -11.19
N ALA A 352 -15.41 5.82 -10.50
CA ALA A 352 -15.28 5.77 -9.04
C ALA A 352 -16.61 6.13 -8.34
N ILE A 353 -17.32 7.16 -8.84
CA ILE A 353 -18.67 7.51 -8.37
C ILE A 353 -19.62 6.32 -8.57
N GLY A 354 -19.64 5.73 -9.77
CA GLY A 354 -20.48 4.58 -10.07
C GLY A 354 -20.20 3.37 -9.19
N SER A 355 -18.93 3.10 -8.91
CA SER A 355 -18.52 2.01 -8.01
C SER A 355 -18.99 2.24 -6.57
N PHE A 356 -18.88 3.47 -6.07
CA PHE A 356 -19.33 3.83 -4.73
C PHE A 356 -20.86 3.76 -4.60
N GLU A 357 -21.59 4.38 -5.52
CA GLU A 357 -23.06 4.42 -5.52
C GLU A 357 -23.72 3.04 -5.75
N SER A 358 -22.99 2.09 -6.36
CA SER A 358 -23.48 0.73 -6.56
C SER A 358 -23.35 -0.17 -5.33
N ALA A 359 -22.62 0.25 -4.30
CA ALA A 359 -22.41 -0.52 -3.09
C ALA A 359 -23.38 -0.06 -2.00
N SER A 360 -24.23 -0.94 -1.46
CA SER A 360 -25.23 -0.60 -0.41
C SER A 360 -24.58 -0.04 0.86
N GLY A 361 -23.30 -0.37 1.09
CA GLY A 361 -22.56 0.07 2.27
C GLY A 361 -22.53 1.57 2.50
N HIS A 362 -22.68 2.40 1.43
CA HIS A 362 -22.71 3.85 1.58
C HIS A 362 -23.92 4.37 2.36
N HIS A 363 -24.98 3.58 2.51
CA HIS A 363 -26.10 3.90 3.38
C HIS A 363 -25.85 3.60 4.86
N TYR A 364 -24.82 2.79 5.18
CA TYR A 364 -24.57 2.26 6.51
C TYR A 364 -23.25 2.74 7.13
N GLN A 365 -22.26 3.10 6.34
CA GLN A 365 -20.94 3.49 6.83
C GLN A 365 -20.44 4.77 6.17
N SER A 366 -19.92 5.69 6.98
CA SER A 366 -19.25 6.91 6.55
C SER A 366 -17.76 6.67 6.25
N ALA A 367 -17.09 7.64 5.57
CA ALA A 367 -15.65 7.58 5.32
C ALA A 367 -14.83 7.58 6.61
N THR A 368 -15.25 8.33 7.63
CA THR A 368 -14.59 8.38 8.93
C THR A 368 -14.73 7.07 9.69
N GLU A 369 -15.90 6.42 9.66
CA GLU A 369 -16.11 5.10 10.25
C GLU A 369 -15.35 3.99 9.49
N SER A 370 -15.37 4.03 8.17
CA SER A 370 -14.58 3.11 7.34
C SER A 370 -13.09 3.20 7.67
N SER A 371 -12.58 4.44 7.84
CA SER A 371 -11.19 4.69 8.26
C SER A 371 -10.88 4.11 9.64
N TRP A 372 -11.76 4.34 10.61
CA TRP A 372 -11.59 3.87 11.99
C TRP A 372 -11.63 2.34 12.09
N ASN A 373 -12.55 1.71 11.38
CA ASN A 373 -12.83 0.28 11.47
C ASN A 373 -11.92 -0.59 10.60
N THR A 374 -10.99 -0.02 9.84
CA THR A 374 -10.19 -0.77 8.85
C THR A 374 -9.41 -1.93 9.46
N TRP A 375 -8.87 -1.77 10.68
CA TRP A 375 -8.10 -2.80 11.37
C TRP A 375 -8.90 -4.06 11.73
N SER A 376 -10.21 -3.93 11.91
CA SER A 376 -11.10 -5.03 12.31
C SER A 376 -11.94 -5.58 11.16
N THR A 377 -12.36 -4.72 10.23
CA THR A 377 -13.29 -5.09 9.15
C THR A 377 -12.65 -5.22 7.80
N GLY A 378 -11.41 -4.76 7.63
CA GLY A 378 -10.78 -4.64 6.32
C GLY A 378 -11.50 -3.67 5.37
N SER A 379 -12.30 -2.75 5.91
CA SER A 379 -13.23 -1.90 5.15
C SER A 379 -12.58 -1.05 4.07
N GLY A 380 -11.27 -0.83 4.11
CA GLY A 380 -10.58 -0.10 3.04
C GLY A 380 -10.54 -0.86 1.71
N ILE A 381 -10.20 -2.15 1.75
CA ILE A 381 -9.87 -2.95 0.56
C ILE A 381 -10.73 -4.22 0.44
N GLY A 382 -11.13 -4.86 1.55
CA GLY A 382 -11.73 -6.20 1.56
C GLY A 382 -13.00 -6.33 2.40
N GLY A 383 -13.63 -5.23 2.82
CA GLY A 383 -14.86 -5.26 3.60
C GLY A 383 -16.09 -5.64 2.76
N ASP A 384 -17.14 -6.12 3.45
CA ASP A 384 -18.44 -6.43 2.84
C ASP A 384 -19.09 -5.16 2.27
N ARG A 385 -19.24 -5.08 0.96
CA ARG A 385 -19.77 -3.92 0.23
C ARG A 385 -21.25 -3.61 0.54
N ASN A 386 -21.98 -4.53 1.19
CA ASN A 386 -23.34 -4.27 1.62
C ASN A 386 -23.41 -3.39 2.88
N THR A 387 -22.39 -3.43 3.71
CA THR A 387 -22.36 -2.75 5.02
C THR A 387 -21.17 -1.81 5.20
N THR A 388 -20.13 -1.93 4.36
CA THR A 388 -18.93 -1.12 4.42
C THR A 388 -18.64 -0.38 3.12
N ILE A 389 -17.85 0.68 3.20
CA ILE A 389 -17.35 1.42 2.04
C ILE A 389 -15.82 1.39 1.99
N SER A 390 -15.28 1.64 0.80
CA SER A 390 -13.85 1.93 0.65
C SER A 390 -13.58 3.41 0.91
N TYR A 391 -12.83 3.73 1.95
CA TYR A 391 -12.34 5.09 2.20
C TYR A 391 -11.35 5.58 1.13
N TYR A 392 -10.76 4.69 0.32
CA TYR A 392 -9.96 5.04 -0.86
C TYR A 392 -10.81 5.75 -1.91
N ASN A 393 -11.85 5.09 -2.40
CA ASN A 393 -12.72 5.62 -3.46
C ASN A 393 -13.55 6.81 -2.98
N ASN A 394 -14.16 6.70 -1.80
CA ASN A 394 -14.93 7.80 -1.21
C ASN A 394 -14.04 9.01 -0.96
N GLY A 395 -12.87 8.82 -0.36
CA GLY A 395 -11.93 9.91 -0.09
C GLY A 395 -11.39 10.59 -1.35
N ALA A 396 -11.25 9.86 -2.46
CA ALA A 396 -10.87 10.46 -3.74
C ALA A 396 -11.95 11.42 -4.26
N MET A 397 -13.22 11.03 -4.16
CA MET A 397 -14.35 11.89 -4.54
C MET A 397 -14.46 13.11 -3.62
N LEU A 398 -14.32 12.92 -2.31
CA LEU A 398 -14.25 14.02 -1.34
C LEU A 398 -13.08 14.96 -1.63
N GLY A 399 -11.93 14.43 -2.04
CA GLY A 399 -10.76 15.20 -2.49
C GLY A 399 -11.07 16.09 -3.69
N ALA A 400 -11.75 15.55 -4.71
CA ALA A 400 -12.20 16.34 -5.86
C ALA A 400 -13.18 17.46 -5.44
N MET A 401 -14.12 17.15 -4.55
CA MET A 401 -15.09 18.13 -4.05
C MET A 401 -14.41 19.23 -3.22
N LEU A 402 -13.46 18.87 -2.35
CA LEU A 402 -12.64 19.84 -1.61
C LEU A 402 -11.88 20.76 -2.58
N ASP A 403 -11.19 20.21 -3.59
CA ASP A 403 -10.40 20.99 -4.53
C ASP A 403 -11.29 21.94 -5.35
N LEU A 404 -12.40 21.46 -5.90
CA LEU A 404 -13.32 22.28 -6.68
C LEU A 404 -13.96 23.41 -5.83
N ARG A 405 -14.35 23.11 -4.58
CA ARG A 405 -14.92 24.12 -3.67
C ARG A 405 -13.88 25.16 -3.24
N ILE A 406 -12.62 24.74 -2.99
CA ILE A 406 -11.52 25.67 -2.70
C ILE A 406 -11.26 26.58 -3.91
N ARG A 407 -11.24 26.04 -5.11
CA ARG A 407 -11.05 26.82 -6.36
C ARG A 407 -12.16 27.85 -6.54
N ASP A 408 -13.40 27.44 -6.38
CA ASP A 408 -14.55 28.35 -6.49
C ASP A 408 -14.48 29.46 -5.43
N GLY A 409 -14.42 29.12 -4.15
CA GLY A 409 -14.41 30.06 -3.05
C GLY A 409 -13.22 31.05 -3.08
N SER A 410 -12.07 30.60 -3.54
CA SER A 410 -10.87 31.43 -3.70
C SER A 410 -10.81 32.17 -5.03
N GLN A 411 -11.82 32.09 -5.89
CA GLN A 411 -11.79 32.60 -7.28
C GLN A 411 -10.61 31.99 -8.06
N ASN A 412 -10.43 30.67 -7.90
CA ASN A 412 -9.37 29.87 -8.52
C ASN A 412 -7.92 30.31 -8.18
N ARG A 413 -7.72 31.05 -7.08
CA ARG A 413 -6.38 31.46 -6.60
C ARG A 413 -5.70 30.39 -5.76
N LYS A 414 -6.49 29.53 -5.11
CA LYS A 414 -6.07 28.42 -4.26
C LYS A 414 -6.69 27.11 -4.75
N SER A 415 -6.12 26.01 -4.29
CA SER A 415 -6.52 24.65 -4.60
C SER A 415 -6.21 23.73 -3.41
N LEU A 416 -6.58 22.46 -3.49
CA LEU A 416 -6.19 21.45 -2.50
C LEU A 416 -4.66 21.29 -2.41
N ASP A 417 -3.92 21.61 -3.49
CA ASP A 417 -2.44 21.62 -3.45
C ASP A 417 -1.89 22.62 -2.41
N ASP A 418 -2.57 23.78 -2.23
CA ASP A 418 -2.18 24.77 -1.22
C ASP A 418 -2.41 24.23 0.20
N VAL A 419 -3.45 23.44 0.40
CA VAL A 419 -3.73 22.76 1.67
C VAL A 419 -2.64 21.73 1.95
N MET A 420 -2.29 20.89 0.96
CA MET A 420 -1.23 19.89 1.11
C MET A 420 0.11 20.54 1.45
N ARG A 421 0.48 21.65 0.77
CA ARG A 421 1.68 22.42 1.10
C ARG A 421 1.61 23.05 2.51
N ALA A 422 0.45 23.54 2.93
CA ALA A 422 0.26 24.08 4.28
C ALA A 422 0.45 22.99 5.35
N LEU A 423 -0.13 21.80 5.14
CA LEU A 423 0.06 20.65 6.03
C LEU A 423 1.53 20.23 6.08
N TYR A 424 2.20 20.13 4.94
CA TYR A 424 3.62 19.80 4.85
C TYR A 424 4.49 20.81 5.61
N ASN A 425 4.34 22.10 5.32
CA ASN A 425 5.21 23.13 5.89
C ASN A 425 4.92 23.41 7.37
N ARG A 426 3.63 23.52 7.76
CA ARG A 426 3.24 23.93 9.10
C ARG A 426 3.31 22.78 10.12
N TYR A 427 2.90 21.58 9.71
CA TYR A 427 2.81 20.46 10.68
C TYR A 427 4.04 19.56 10.59
N TYR A 428 4.40 19.07 9.41
CA TYR A 428 5.58 18.21 9.28
C TYR A 428 6.89 19.00 9.49
N LEU A 429 7.15 20.07 8.72
CA LEU A 429 8.44 20.76 8.80
C LEU A 429 8.57 21.63 10.06
N ALA A 430 7.56 22.43 10.40
CA ALA A 430 7.67 23.39 11.52
C ALA A 430 7.34 22.73 12.87
N LYS A 431 6.18 22.04 12.97
CA LYS A 431 5.73 21.44 14.26
C LYS A 431 6.29 20.05 14.53
N LYS A 432 6.90 19.38 13.53
CA LYS A 432 7.44 18.03 13.61
C LYS A 432 6.43 16.97 14.10
N ARG A 433 5.15 17.11 13.70
CA ARG A 433 4.07 16.20 14.05
C ARG A 433 3.03 16.11 12.95
N GLY A 434 2.11 15.18 13.09
CA GLY A 434 0.89 15.13 12.28
C GLY A 434 -0.12 16.24 12.60
N PHE A 435 -1.22 16.28 11.86
CA PHE A 435 -2.34 17.22 12.03
C PHE A 435 -3.55 16.51 12.63
N THR A 436 -4.44 17.28 13.27
CA THR A 436 -5.74 16.81 13.76
C THR A 436 -6.82 17.07 12.71
N ASP A 437 -7.98 16.41 12.83
CA ASP A 437 -9.16 16.61 11.98
C ASP A 437 -9.54 18.09 11.87
N SER A 438 -9.60 18.77 13.01
CA SER A 438 -9.93 20.20 13.06
C SER A 438 -8.86 21.09 12.42
N GLU A 439 -7.60 20.68 12.44
CA GLU A 439 -6.50 21.39 11.77
C GLU A 439 -6.60 21.20 10.24
N PHE A 440 -6.86 19.98 9.76
CA PHE A 440 -7.09 19.70 8.35
C PHE A 440 -8.27 20.53 7.80
N ARG A 441 -9.41 20.47 8.50
CA ARG A 441 -10.60 21.25 8.12
C ARG A 441 -10.29 22.75 8.06
N ARG A 442 -9.61 23.29 9.05
CA ARG A 442 -9.22 24.71 9.12
C ARG A 442 -8.33 25.12 7.96
N GLU A 443 -7.37 24.29 7.54
CA GLU A 443 -6.55 24.55 6.36
C GLU A 443 -7.40 24.58 5.08
N CYS A 444 -8.38 23.68 4.94
CA CYS A 444 -9.32 23.68 3.82
C CYS A 444 -10.20 24.95 3.81
N GLU A 445 -10.80 25.31 4.94
CA GLU A 445 -11.63 26.52 5.09
C GLU A 445 -10.83 27.82 4.84
N SER A 446 -9.58 27.86 5.33
CA SER A 446 -8.66 28.98 5.07
C SER A 446 -8.30 29.12 3.60
N ALA A 447 -8.10 27.99 2.90
CA ALA A 447 -7.81 28.00 1.47
C ALA A 447 -9.04 28.40 0.63
N ALA A 448 -10.23 27.93 1.01
CA ALA A 448 -11.48 28.26 0.35
C ALA A 448 -11.95 29.71 0.63
N GLY A 449 -11.50 30.31 1.72
CA GLY A 449 -12.01 31.60 2.20
C GLY A 449 -13.46 31.52 2.70
N GLY A 450 -13.90 30.36 3.16
CA GLY A 450 -15.29 30.14 3.60
C GLY A 450 -15.56 28.73 4.15
N ASP A 451 -16.79 28.49 4.51
CA ASP A 451 -17.28 27.25 5.13
C ASP A 451 -17.17 26.04 4.20
N MET A 452 -16.63 24.94 4.73
CA MET A 452 -16.49 23.64 4.07
C MET A 452 -17.33 22.55 4.76
N ARG A 453 -18.23 22.93 5.67
CA ARG A 453 -19.00 22.03 6.54
C ARG A 453 -19.67 20.89 5.79
N GLU A 454 -20.28 21.17 4.66
CA GLU A 454 -21.02 20.17 3.88
C GLU A 454 -20.11 19.02 3.38
N VAL A 455 -18.89 19.31 2.91
CA VAL A 455 -17.98 18.25 2.45
C VAL A 455 -17.50 17.40 3.61
N PHE A 456 -17.24 18.03 4.78
CA PHE A 456 -16.88 17.28 5.98
C PHE A 456 -18.07 16.50 6.58
N GLU A 457 -19.32 16.97 6.37
CA GLU A 457 -20.52 16.22 6.71
C GLU A 457 -20.65 14.94 5.87
N TYR A 458 -20.37 15.01 4.56
CA TYR A 458 -20.31 13.82 3.70
C TYR A 458 -19.22 12.83 4.12
N ALA A 459 -18.09 13.31 4.61
CA ALA A 459 -17.05 12.43 5.15
C ALA A 459 -17.46 11.74 6.45
N ALA A 460 -18.24 12.42 7.31
CA ALA A 460 -18.56 11.98 8.67
C ALA A 460 -19.92 11.26 8.79
N THR A 461 -20.74 11.24 7.75
CA THR A 461 -22.09 10.67 7.77
C THR A 461 -22.37 9.87 6.51
N THR A 462 -23.51 9.17 6.50
CA THR A 462 -24.04 8.47 5.32
C THR A 462 -24.98 9.36 4.49
N LYS A 463 -24.87 10.67 4.62
CA LYS A 463 -25.66 11.62 3.85
C LYS A 463 -25.39 11.46 2.36
N GLU A 464 -26.44 11.41 1.57
CA GLU A 464 -26.37 11.31 0.11
C GLU A 464 -25.57 12.48 -0.49
N VAL A 465 -24.58 12.15 -1.35
CA VAL A 465 -23.63 13.11 -1.87
C VAL A 465 -24.15 13.81 -3.11
N SER A 466 -24.18 15.13 -3.12
CA SER A 466 -24.58 15.94 -4.27
C SER A 466 -23.39 16.26 -5.19
N TYR A 467 -22.85 15.25 -5.87
CA TYR A 467 -21.66 15.38 -6.74
C TYR A 467 -21.83 16.44 -7.84
N ALA A 468 -23.00 16.46 -8.51
CA ALA A 468 -23.27 17.36 -9.64
C ALA A 468 -23.05 18.83 -9.29
N LYS A 469 -23.39 19.24 -8.06
CA LYS A 469 -23.17 20.59 -7.54
C LYS A 469 -21.71 21.02 -7.59
N TYR A 470 -20.80 20.10 -7.26
CA TYR A 470 -19.35 20.38 -7.22
C TYR A 470 -18.73 20.36 -8.62
N PHE A 471 -19.09 19.39 -9.45
CA PHE A 471 -18.56 19.32 -10.82
C PHE A 471 -19.07 20.50 -11.68
N ALA A 472 -20.26 21.02 -11.42
CA ALA A 472 -20.75 22.23 -12.06
C ALA A 472 -19.85 23.45 -11.82
N LEU A 473 -19.10 23.53 -10.71
CA LEU A 473 -18.12 24.60 -10.46
C LEU A 473 -17.00 24.61 -11.51
N ALA A 474 -16.72 23.45 -12.13
CA ALA A 474 -15.78 23.32 -13.24
C ALA A 474 -16.47 23.29 -14.62
N GLY A 475 -17.77 23.58 -14.70
CA GLY A 475 -18.52 23.54 -15.95
C GLY A 475 -18.76 22.13 -16.48
N LEU A 476 -18.88 21.14 -15.59
CA LEU A 476 -19.13 19.76 -15.93
C LEU A 476 -20.50 19.31 -15.44
N ASN A 477 -21.28 18.65 -16.30
CA ASN A 477 -22.43 17.85 -15.94
C ASN A 477 -21.99 16.48 -15.44
N LEU A 478 -22.65 16.00 -14.40
CA LEU A 478 -22.61 14.58 -14.03
C LEU A 478 -23.93 13.93 -14.45
N ASP A 479 -23.90 13.24 -15.57
CA ASP A 479 -25.04 12.50 -16.09
C ASP A 479 -25.00 11.06 -15.58
N SER A 480 -26.15 10.49 -15.28
CA SER A 480 -26.27 9.06 -14.99
C SER A 480 -27.29 8.40 -15.89
N THR A 481 -26.91 7.30 -16.49
CA THR A 481 -27.79 6.48 -17.31
C THR A 481 -27.87 5.07 -16.73
N ALA A 482 -29.11 4.60 -16.55
CA ALA A 482 -29.36 3.19 -16.30
C ALA A 482 -29.55 2.50 -17.65
N ALA A 483 -28.69 1.57 -17.98
CA ALA A 483 -28.77 0.83 -19.23
C ALA A 483 -28.68 -0.68 -18.96
N GLU A 484 -29.39 -1.44 -19.76
CA GLU A 484 -29.20 -2.89 -19.79
C GLU A 484 -27.79 -3.20 -20.27
N ALA A 485 -27.03 -3.92 -19.46
CA ALA A 485 -25.75 -4.48 -19.81
C ALA A 485 -25.93 -5.90 -20.39
N PRO A 486 -25.00 -6.39 -21.21
CA PRO A 486 -25.05 -7.77 -21.70
C PRO A 486 -25.11 -8.77 -20.55
N GLY A 487 -25.92 -9.82 -20.75
CA GLY A 487 -26.05 -10.91 -19.79
C GLY A 487 -27.10 -10.65 -18.71
N ALA A 488 -27.17 -11.58 -17.77
CA ALA A 488 -28.08 -11.50 -16.63
C ALA A 488 -27.30 -11.20 -15.34
N TYR A 489 -28.01 -10.65 -14.35
CA TYR A 489 -27.46 -10.30 -13.06
C TYR A 489 -27.81 -11.36 -12.01
N LEU A 490 -26.79 -11.83 -11.31
CA LEU A 490 -26.90 -12.76 -10.17
C LEU A 490 -26.72 -12.02 -8.83
N GLY A 491 -25.83 -11.04 -8.76
CA GLY A 491 -25.54 -10.25 -7.57
C GLY A 491 -24.52 -10.89 -6.64
N VAL A 492 -23.39 -11.36 -7.21
CA VAL A 492 -22.25 -11.87 -6.45
C VAL A 492 -20.96 -11.21 -6.93
N ASP A 493 -20.09 -10.90 -5.98
CA ASP A 493 -18.69 -10.65 -6.25
C ASP A 493 -17.89 -11.93 -5.99
N THR A 494 -16.94 -12.24 -6.87
CA THR A 494 -16.15 -13.48 -6.79
C THR A 494 -14.70 -13.25 -7.14
N HIS A 495 -13.81 -14.08 -6.58
CA HIS A 495 -12.42 -14.18 -7.01
C HIS A 495 -11.99 -15.62 -7.22
N THR A 496 -10.94 -15.82 -8.01
CA THR A 496 -10.32 -17.14 -8.16
C THR A 496 -9.36 -17.36 -6.99
N GLN A 497 -9.60 -18.39 -6.19
CA GLN A 497 -8.80 -18.75 -5.02
C GLN A 497 -7.99 -20.03 -5.31
N GLU A 498 -6.71 -20.03 -4.99
CA GLU A 498 -5.87 -21.24 -4.92
C GLU A 498 -6.14 -21.98 -3.62
N LEU A 499 -6.43 -23.28 -3.73
CA LEU A 499 -6.63 -24.12 -2.55
C LEU A 499 -5.31 -24.73 -2.08
N PRO A 500 -5.00 -24.69 -0.77
CA PRO A 500 -3.84 -25.39 -0.24
C PRO A 500 -3.99 -26.91 -0.44
N PRO A 501 -2.89 -27.65 -0.60
CA PRO A 501 -2.93 -29.11 -0.83
C PRO A 501 -3.68 -29.91 0.26
N SER A 502 -3.81 -29.37 1.47
CA SER A 502 -4.53 -29.95 2.60
C SER A 502 -6.06 -29.78 2.54
N ALA A 503 -6.57 -28.92 1.66
CA ALA A 503 -8.01 -28.67 1.51
C ALA A 503 -8.65 -29.53 0.38
N MET A 504 -7.93 -30.54 -0.12
CA MET A 504 -8.45 -31.43 -1.17
C MET A 504 -9.56 -32.34 -0.62
N PRO A 505 -10.75 -32.40 -1.28
CA PRO A 505 -11.77 -33.37 -0.93
C PRO A 505 -11.21 -34.80 -1.10
N VAL A 506 -11.34 -35.62 -0.08
CA VAL A 506 -11.00 -37.06 -0.14
C VAL A 506 -12.01 -37.71 -1.08
N GLY A 507 -11.71 -37.82 -2.37
CA GLY A 507 -12.62 -38.49 -3.29
C GLY A 507 -12.45 -38.27 -4.80
N VAL A 508 -11.61 -37.37 -5.25
CA VAL A 508 -11.45 -37.12 -6.70
C VAL A 508 -10.13 -37.73 -7.20
N GLY A 509 -10.22 -38.90 -7.86
CA GLY A 509 -9.23 -39.37 -8.81
C GLY A 509 -8.18 -40.38 -8.32
N ARG A 510 -8.60 -41.53 -7.74
CA ARG A 510 -7.86 -42.80 -7.92
C ARG A 510 -8.53 -43.67 -8.99
N GLY A 511 -8.58 -43.13 -10.20
CA GLY A 511 -8.89 -43.88 -11.40
C GLY A 511 -7.65 -44.65 -11.85
N ALA A 512 -7.76 -45.98 -11.92
CA ALA A 512 -6.75 -46.94 -12.24
C ALA A 512 -5.93 -46.64 -13.50
N ALA A 513 -4.60 -46.60 -13.36
CA ALA A 513 -3.70 -47.06 -14.40
C ALA A 513 -2.73 -48.06 -13.78
N ARG A 514 -3.08 -49.36 -13.89
CA ARG A 514 -2.11 -50.45 -13.79
C ARG A 514 -1.33 -50.50 -15.09
N GLY A 515 -0.01 -50.45 -15.00
CA GLY A 515 0.88 -50.96 -16.02
C GLY A 515 2.05 -50.02 -16.35
N GLY A 516 3.29 -50.46 -16.08
CA GLY A 516 4.51 -50.02 -16.75
C GLY A 516 5.46 -49.18 -15.90
N GLY A 517 6.54 -49.78 -15.42
CA GLY A 517 7.63 -49.14 -14.69
C GLY A 517 8.40 -48.13 -15.57
N GLY A 518 8.84 -47.07 -14.94
CA GLY A 518 9.70 -46.06 -15.53
C GLY A 518 9.82 -44.88 -14.58
N GLY A 519 10.97 -44.70 -13.93
CA GLY A 519 11.25 -43.60 -13.00
C GLY A 519 11.09 -42.23 -13.69
N GLY A 520 10.03 -41.52 -13.34
CA GLY A 520 9.78 -40.16 -13.76
C GLY A 520 9.59 -39.29 -12.53
N ARG A 521 10.46 -38.29 -12.37
CA ARG A 521 10.36 -37.21 -11.38
C ARG A 521 8.96 -36.62 -11.41
N GLY A 522 8.25 -36.61 -10.27
CA GLY A 522 6.89 -36.09 -10.17
C GLY A 522 6.80 -34.64 -10.63
N ARG A 523 6.08 -34.42 -11.73
CA ARG A 523 5.57 -33.08 -12.09
C ARG A 523 4.53 -32.73 -11.03
N GLY A 524 4.81 -31.68 -10.23
CA GLY A 524 3.82 -31.07 -9.35
C GLY A 524 2.56 -30.77 -10.16
N GLY A 525 1.42 -31.32 -9.71
CA GLY A 525 0.12 -31.00 -10.32
C GLY A 525 -0.09 -29.49 -10.26
N ALA A 526 -0.72 -28.91 -11.32
CA ALA A 526 -1.11 -27.51 -11.31
C ALA A 526 -1.96 -27.23 -10.06
N PRO A 527 -1.81 -26.06 -9.41
CA PRO A 527 -2.61 -25.71 -8.24
C PRO A 527 -4.09 -25.76 -8.61
N MET A 528 -4.90 -26.39 -7.75
CA MET A 528 -6.36 -26.40 -7.94
C MET A 528 -6.92 -25.06 -7.53
N THR A 529 -7.58 -24.40 -8.46
CA THR A 529 -8.28 -23.13 -8.22
C THR A 529 -9.79 -23.34 -8.11
N ARG A 530 -10.48 -22.46 -7.36
CA ARG A 530 -11.94 -22.41 -7.20
C ARG A 530 -12.40 -20.98 -7.21
N VAL A 531 -13.68 -20.80 -7.49
CA VAL A 531 -14.34 -19.49 -7.43
C VAL A 531 -14.89 -19.31 -6.02
N ALA A 532 -14.32 -18.37 -5.27
CA ALA A 532 -14.83 -17.99 -3.96
C ALA A 532 -15.79 -16.80 -4.09
N VAL A 533 -16.94 -16.88 -3.44
CA VAL A 533 -17.88 -15.76 -3.30
C VAL A 533 -17.31 -14.83 -2.22
N THR A 534 -17.02 -13.59 -2.61
CA THR A 534 -16.52 -12.57 -1.68
C THR A 534 -17.64 -11.74 -1.10
N ASP A 535 -18.70 -11.50 -1.91
CA ASP A 535 -19.85 -10.72 -1.50
C ASP A 535 -21.13 -11.16 -2.22
N VAL A 536 -22.29 -10.94 -1.58
CA VAL A 536 -23.63 -11.19 -2.14
C VAL A 536 -24.46 -9.94 -1.95
N ALA A 537 -24.84 -9.31 -3.06
CA ALA A 537 -25.58 -8.05 -3.04
C ALA A 537 -26.97 -8.21 -2.39
N ALA A 538 -27.33 -7.32 -1.47
CA ALA A 538 -28.64 -7.32 -0.83
C ALA A 538 -29.78 -7.17 -1.85
N GLY A 539 -30.87 -7.92 -1.70
CA GLY A 539 -32.01 -7.96 -2.62
C GLY A 539 -31.72 -8.66 -3.94
N SER A 540 -30.55 -9.28 -4.11
CA SER A 540 -30.14 -9.95 -5.36
C SER A 540 -30.74 -11.35 -5.52
N PRO A 541 -30.75 -11.89 -6.76
CA PRO A 541 -31.06 -13.31 -7.01
C PRO A 541 -30.19 -14.29 -6.22
N ALA A 542 -28.92 -13.96 -6.00
CA ALA A 542 -27.98 -14.78 -5.22
C ALA A 542 -28.40 -14.85 -3.75
N GLU A 543 -28.74 -13.71 -3.13
CA GLU A 543 -29.22 -13.67 -1.75
C GLU A 543 -30.54 -14.45 -1.61
N ALA A 544 -31.50 -14.20 -2.53
CA ALA A 544 -32.78 -14.91 -2.55
C ALA A 544 -32.62 -16.43 -2.70
N ALA A 545 -31.58 -16.89 -3.42
CA ALA A 545 -31.24 -18.29 -3.58
C ALA A 545 -30.43 -18.85 -2.41
N GLY A 546 -30.01 -18.03 -1.44
CA GLY A 546 -29.30 -18.44 -0.24
C GLY A 546 -27.78 -18.57 -0.39
N LEU A 547 -27.16 -17.99 -1.43
CA LEU A 547 -25.71 -17.81 -1.50
C LEU A 547 -25.23 -16.91 -0.37
N LYS A 548 -23.96 -17.12 0.04
CA LYS A 548 -23.33 -16.32 1.10
C LYS A 548 -21.87 -16.05 0.76
N ALA A 549 -21.33 -14.97 1.27
CA ALA A 549 -19.90 -14.73 1.27
C ALA A 549 -19.16 -15.91 1.96
N GLY A 550 -18.04 -16.33 1.38
CA GLY A 550 -17.29 -17.50 1.81
C GLY A 550 -17.69 -18.82 1.13
N ASP A 551 -18.77 -18.86 0.34
CA ASP A 551 -19.09 -20.04 -0.46
C ASP A 551 -18.05 -20.27 -1.55
N LEU A 552 -17.69 -21.53 -1.80
CA LEU A 552 -16.85 -21.92 -2.93
C LEU A 552 -17.76 -22.49 -4.03
N ILE A 553 -17.83 -21.84 -5.17
CA ILE A 553 -18.55 -22.34 -6.34
C ILE A 553 -17.68 -23.39 -7.02
N LEU A 554 -18.18 -24.61 -7.07
CA LEU A 554 -17.53 -25.78 -7.65
C LEU A 554 -17.91 -25.98 -9.11
N GLU A 555 -19.20 -25.75 -9.43
CA GLU A 555 -19.75 -25.86 -10.78
C GLU A 555 -20.78 -24.76 -11.05
N VAL A 556 -20.87 -24.38 -12.31
CA VAL A 556 -21.88 -23.49 -12.88
C VAL A 556 -22.56 -24.22 -14.03
N ASP A 557 -23.86 -24.47 -13.93
CA ASP A 557 -24.67 -25.22 -14.90
C ASP A 557 -24.02 -26.57 -15.32
N GLY A 558 -23.38 -27.27 -14.37
CA GLY A 558 -22.69 -28.53 -14.58
C GLY A 558 -21.26 -28.41 -15.13
N ALA A 559 -20.79 -27.21 -15.47
CA ALA A 559 -19.40 -26.96 -15.86
C ALA A 559 -18.53 -26.64 -14.63
N ALA A 560 -17.33 -27.25 -14.51
CA ALA A 560 -16.43 -27.01 -13.39
C ALA A 560 -15.97 -25.54 -13.33
N ALA A 561 -16.19 -24.87 -12.21
CA ALA A 561 -15.85 -23.49 -11.98
C ALA A 561 -14.40 -23.36 -11.43
N ALA A 562 -13.41 -23.53 -12.29
CA ALA A 562 -12.01 -23.36 -11.91
C ALA A 562 -11.61 -21.89 -11.73
N THR A 563 -12.24 -20.98 -12.44
CA THR A 563 -11.98 -19.53 -12.37
C THR A 563 -13.28 -18.74 -12.43
N ALA A 564 -13.26 -17.49 -11.92
CA ALA A 564 -14.39 -16.57 -11.97
C ALA A 564 -14.89 -16.30 -13.41
N VAL A 565 -14.05 -16.50 -14.42
CA VAL A 565 -14.42 -16.36 -15.84
C VAL A 565 -15.56 -17.30 -16.21
N VAL A 566 -15.58 -18.54 -15.72
CA VAL A 566 -16.64 -19.52 -16.00
C VAL A 566 -18.02 -19.01 -15.57
N LEU A 567 -18.12 -18.40 -14.38
CA LEU A 567 -19.35 -17.80 -13.89
C LEU A 567 -19.75 -16.59 -14.73
N ASN A 568 -18.82 -15.71 -15.03
CA ASN A 568 -19.08 -14.50 -15.84
C ASN A 568 -19.54 -14.84 -17.26
N ASP A 569 -18.94 -15.85 -17.90
CA ASP A 569 -19.34 -16.31 -19.23
C ASP A 569 -20.75 -16.91 -19.20
N ALA A 570 -21.07 -17.71 -18.17
CA ALA A 570 -22.40 -18.28 -17.99
C ALA A 570 -23.46 -17.17 -17.82
N LEU A 571 -23.18 -16.15 -16.97
CA LEU A 571 -24.08 -15.01 -16.77
C LEU A 571 -24.24 -14.16 -18.05
N THR A 572 -23.16 -13.97 -18.81
CA THR A 572 -23.17 -13.21 -20.06
C THR A 572 -24.05 -13.88 -21.13
N ALA A 573 -24.13 -15.21 -21.12
CA ALA A 573 -24.95 -15.99 -22.04
C ALA A 573 -26.45 -16.04 -21.68
N LYS A 574 -26.82 -15.58 -20.48
CA LYS A 574 -28.20 -15.66 -19.94
C LYS A 574 -28.93 -14.32 -20.00
N LYS A 575 -30.27 -14.37 -19.81
CA LYS A 575 -31.18 -13.22 -19.79
C LYS A 575 -31.98 -13.17 -18.49
N ALA A 576 -32.65 -12.06 -18.24
CA ALA A 576 -33.61 -11.93 -17.15
C ALA A 576 -34.68 -13.04 -17.25
N GLY A 577 -34.97 -13.70 -16.11
CA GLY A 577 -35.89 -14.84 -16.00
C GLY A 577 -35.23 -16.19 -16.20
N ASP A 578 -34.02 -16.27 -16.75
CA ASP A 578 -33.27 -17.53 -16.85
C ASP A 578 -32.82 -18.00 -15.47
N LYS A 579 -32.65 -19.31 -15.35
CA LYS A 579 -32.11 -19.94 -14.13
C LYS A 579 -30.63 -20.27 -14.29
N ILE A 580 -29.90 -20.16 -13.18
CA ILE A 580 -28.52 -20.64 -13.07
C ILE A 580 -28.43 -21.61 -11.90
N LYS A 581 -27.76 -22.74 -12.15
CA LYS A 581 -27.51 -23.77 -11.13
C LYS A 581 -26.05 -23.72 -10.70
N LEU A 582 -25.85 -23.62 -9.40
CA LEU A 582 -24.53 -23.56 -8.79
C LEU A 582 -24.37 -24.74 -7.84
N ARG A 583 -23.30 -25.50 -7.98
CA ARG A 583 -22.87 -26.44 -6.95
C ARG A 583 -21.81 -25.76 -6.09
N ILE A 584 -22.07 -25.66 -4.80
CA ILE A 584 -21.23 -24.93 -3.87
C ILE A 584 -20.73 -25.81 -2.72
N SER A 585 -19.63 -25.37 -2.08
CA SER A 585 -19.16 -25.90 -0.80
C SER A 585 -19.12 -24.77 0.25
N ARG A 586 -19.68 -25.02 1.42
CA ARG A 586 -19.72 -24.10 2.57
C ARG A 586 -19.11 -24.75 3.81
N GLY A 587 -17.91 -25.35 3.68
CA GLY A 587 -17.22 -26.02 4.78
C GLY A 587 -17.86 -27.34 5.26
N GLY A 588 -18.82 -27.91 4.50
CA GLY A 588 -19.55 -29.13 4.75
C GLY A 588 -19.90 -29.87 3.46
N PRO A 589 -20.99 -30.66 3.43
CA PRO A 589 -21.47 -31.32 2.22
C PRO A 589 -21.74 -30.29 1.11
N GLU A 590 -21.48 -30.69 -0.13
CA GLU A 590 -21.81 -29.88 -1.31
C GLU A 590 -23.32 -29.65 -1.39
N GLN A 591 -23.71 -28.45 -1.83
CA GLN A 591 -25.09 -28.02 -1.97
C GLN A 591 -25.33 -27.55 -3.40
N GLU A 592 -26.52 -27.84 -3.91
CA GLU A 592 -26.98 -27.28 -5.17
C GLU A 592 -27.89 -26.08 -4.89
N ILE A 593 -27.61 -24.95 -5.53
CA ILE A 593 -28.37 -23.70 -5.43
C ILE A 593 -28.86 -23.34 -6.83
N GLU A 594 -30.14 -23.02 -6.95
CA GLU A 594 -30.73 -22.52 -8.18
C GLU A 594 -31.21 -21.08 -7.97
N ALA A 595 -30.71 -20.14 -8.76
CA ALA A 595 -31.12 -18.74 -8.74
C ALA A 595 -31.85 -18.38 -10.03
N THR A 596 -32.95 -17.59 -9.89
CA THR A 596 -33.64 -16.97 -11.05
C THR A 596 -33.02 -15.60 -11.28
N LEU A 597 -32.40 -15.42 -12.44
CA LEU A 597 -31.64 -14.22 -12.76
C LEU A 597 -32.56 -13.05 -13.14
N VAL A 598 -32.08 -11.83 -12.88
CA VAL A 598 -32.75 -10.58 -13.30
C VAL A 598 -31.95 -9.88 -14.39
N GLY A 599 -32.54 -8.82 -14.97
CA GLY A 599 -31.85 -8.00 -15.97
C GLY A 599 -30.59 -7.35 -15.38
N ASN A 600 -29.50 -7.39 -16.11
CA ASN A 600 -28.26 -6.75 -15.72
C ASN A 600 -28.36 -5.25 -16.04
N VAL A 601 -28.98 -4.48 -15.14
CA VAL A 601 -29.08 -3.02 -15.27
C VAL A 601 -27.91 -2.38 -14.55
N LYS A 602 -27.04 -1.71 -15.30
CA LYS A 602 -25.92 -0.94 -14.74
C LYS A 602 -26.22 0.55 -14.81
N LYS A 603 -26.13 1.22 -13.65
CA LYS A 603 -26.12 2.68 -13.61
C LYS A 603 -24.68 3.13 -13.86
N THR A 604 -24.47 3.79 -14.99
CA THR A 604 -23.19 4.37 -15.37
C THR A 604 -23.25 5.88 -15.19
N TYR A 605 -22.11 6.46 -14.82
CA TYR A 605 -21.95 7.89 -14.65
C TYR A 605 -21.02 8.42 -15.74
N ASN A 606 -21.24 9.67 -16.16
CA ASN A 606 -20.42 10.34 -17.16
C ASN A 606 -20.24 11.80 -16.77
N LEU A 607 -19.02 12.30 -16.88
CA LEU A 607 -18.68 13.71 -16.70
C LEU A 607 -18.49 14.35 -18.07
N SER A 608 -19.42 15.24 -18.46
CA SER A 608 -19.43 15.91 -19.76
C SER A 608 -19.44 17.44 -19.61
N PRO A 609 -18.91 18.21 -20.58
CA PRO A 609 -19.00 19.67 -20.53
C PRO A 609 -20.45 20.16 -20.51
N MET A 610 -20.73 21.15 -19.66
CA MET A 610 -22.03 21.84 -19.64
C MET A 610 -22.22 22.72 -20.88
N ALA A 611 -23.46 22.93 -21.31
CA ALA A 611 -23.78 24.00 -22.25
C ALA A 611 -23.64 25.38 -21.55
N GLY A 612 -23.09 26.37 -22.24
CA GLY A 612 -22.99 27.74 -21.75
C GLY A 612 -22.01 27.94 -20.57
N VAL A 613 -20.90 27.17 -20.56
CA VAL A 613 -19.86 27.27 -19.52
C VAL A 613 -19.32 28.71 -19.41
N THR A 614 -19.31 29.25 -18.20
CA THR A 614 -18.76 30.57 -17.92
C THR A 614 -17.23 30.61 -17.98
N PRO A 615 -16.60 31.78 -18.18
CA PRO A 615 -15.13 31.91 -18.10
C PRO A 615 -14.54 31.48 -16.77
N ALA A 616 -15.26 31.67 -15.65
CA ALA A 616 -14.84 31.22 -14.32
C ALA A 616 -14.78 29.68 -14.23
N GLN A 617 -15.82 29.01 -14.68
CA GLN A 617 -15.90 27.54 -14.71
C GLN A 617 -14.83 26.94 -15.63
N SER A 618 -14.67 27.50 -16.85
CA SER A 618 -13.58 27.08 -17.77
C SER A 618 -12.20 27.31 -17.15
N GLY A 619 -12.03 28.40 -16.42
CA GLY A 619 -10.80 28.72 -15.71
C GLY A 619 -10.49 27.69 -14.60
N ILE A 620 -11.52 27.23 -13.86
CA ILE A 620 -11.39 26.17 -12.85
C ILE A 620 -10.98 24.86 -13.51
N LEU A 621 -11.72 24.40 -14.52
CA LEU A 621 -11.43 23.13 -15.23
C LEU A 621 -10.01 23.12 -15.80
N ASN A 622 -9.60 24.20 -16.46
CA ASN A 622 -8.29 24.32 -17.08
C ASN A 622 -7.14 24.30 -16.06
N ARG A 623 -7.31 24.94 -14.89
CA ARG A 623 -6.29 24.92 -13.84
C ARG A 623 -6.29 23.62 -13.06
N TRP A 624 -7.46 23.01 -12.85
CA TRP A 624 -7.60 21.73 -12.16
C TRP A 624 -6.88 20.62 -12.93
N LEU A 625 -7.24 20.46 -14.21
CA LEU A 625 -6.71 19.42 -15.11
C LEU A 625 -5.62 19.97 -16.04
N ARG A 626 -4.73 20.78 -15.52
CA ARG A 626 -3.65 21.37 -16.31
C ARG A 626 -2.60 20.32 -16.66
N ALA A 627 -2.44 20.01 -17.95
CA ALA A 627 -1.36 19.17 -18.44
C ALA A 627 -0.09 20.00 -18.68
N GLY A 628 1.06 19.45 -18.31
CA GLY A 628 2.39 19.93 -18.72
C GLY A 628 2.80 21.33 -18.24
N GLN A 629 3.23 21.44 -17.02
CA GLN A 629 4.22 22.48 -16.60
C GLN A 629 5.28 21.88 -15.71
#